data_cab4bb3ba83d82fc5afc3630c3e05e39
#
_entry.id   cab4bb3ba83d82fc5afc3630c3e05e39
#
_cell.length_a   1.000
_cell.length_b   1.000
_cell.length_c   1.000
_cell.angle_alpha   90.00
_cell.angle_beta   90.00
_cell.angle_gamma   90.00
#
_symmetry.space_group_name_H-M   'P 1'
#
loop_
_entity.id
_entity.type
_entity.pdbx_description
1 polymer ?
#
loop_
_entity_poly.entity_id
_entity_poly.type
_entity_poly.pdbx_seq_one_letter_code
_entity_poly.pdbx_strand_id
1 'polypeptide(L)'
;MSDIDYKKLLNRVLSDQSEKKVVEDRFKMPKAEIFYEGNTTVIKNFDKISDAINRDPPLVFKFLLGGVGTAGEIDSGRAVFQGKIPMKQLQDKLKDYVDLYVICSECNKPDTHLVKQDRMILIRCDACGAIRPVTKVTKKKLLQQPTEDLKEGMTYDLTIKDIGKKGDGVAFFDRYVVYVPGAIKGSTVKVKIEKVSGTVAFGEVVKH
;
A
#
# COMPACT_ATOMS: atom_id res chain seq x y z
N MET A 1 3.63 3.43 51.22
CA MET A 1 3.09 3.71 49.88
C MET A 1 3.75 2.72 48.95
N SER A 2 3.00 1.74 48.47
CA SER A 2 3.50 0.61 47.70
C SER A 2 3.94 1.06 46.31
N ASP A 3 5.21 0.83 46.00
CA ASP A 3 5.71 0.97 44.63
C ASP A 3 4.88 0.11 43.68
N ILE A 4 3.99 0.76 42.98
CA ILE A 4 3.20 0.11 41.94
C ILE A 4 4.19 -0.21 40.83
N ASP A 5 4.50 -1.50 40.68
CA ASP A 5 5.43 -1.96 39.65
C ASP A 5 4.85 -1.66 38.25
N TYR A 6 5.23 -0.52 37.70
CA TYR A 6 4.81 -0.05 36.37
C TYR A 6 4.96 -1.12 35.28
N LYS A 7 6.04 -1.89 35.33
CA LYS A 7 6.27 -2.98 34.36
C LYS A 7 5.21 -4.07 34.45
N LYS A 8 4.77 -4.40 35.66
CA LYS A 8 3.73 -5.41 35.90
C LYS A 8 2.37 -4.95 35.40
N LEU A 9 2.04 -3.67 35.61
CA LEU A 9 0.81 -3.08 35.08
C LEU A 9 0.86 -2.97 33.57
N LEU A 10 1.98 -2.57 32.99
CA LEU A 10 2.16 -2.47 31.53
C LEU A 10 2.00 -3.85 30.87
N ASN A 11 2.65 -4.87 31.41
CA ASN A 11 2.52 -6.25 30.91
C ASN A 11 1.08 -6.77 31.02
N ARG A 12 0.37 -6.42 32.06
CA ARG A 12 -1.06 -6.79 32.22
C ARG A 12 -1.93 -6.12 31.18
N VAL A 13 -1.73 -4.83 30.90
CA VAL A 13 -2.45 -4.10 29.85
C VAL A 13 -2.13 -4.65 28.46
N LEU A 14 -0.87 -4.99 28.20
CA LEU A 14 -0.46 -5.58 26.93
C LEU A 14 -1.03 -6.99 26.72
N SER A 15 -1.10 -7.82 27.78
CA SER A 15 -1.75 -9.14 27.71
C SER A 15 -3.26 -9.03 27.47
N ASP A 16 -3.93 -8.10 28.17
CA ASP A 16 -5.36 -7.84 27.98
C ASP A 16 -5.68 -7.28 26.58
N GLN A 17 -4.74 -6.57 25.95
CA GLN A 17 -4.88 -6.13 24.55
C GLN A 17 -4.67 -7.25 23.55
N SER A 18 -3.80 -8.22 23.83
CA SER A 18 -3.61 -9.39 22.97
C SER A 18 -4.82 -10.34 23.00
N GLU A 19 -5.59 -10.34 24.07
CA GLU A 19 -6.86 -11.07 24.19
C GLU A 19 -8.07 -10.29 23.63
N LYS A 20 -7.97 -8.97 23.45
CA LYS A 20 -8.93 -8.21 22.65
C LYS A 20 -8.70 -8.53 21.17
N LYS A 21 -8.86 -9.80 20.90
CA LYS A 21 -9.09 -10.40 19.61
C LYS A 21 -9.74 -9.47 18.63
N VAL A 22 -9.12 -9.52 17.48
CA VAL A 22 -9.85 -9.81 16.25
C VAL A 22 -11.30 -9.38 16.42
N VAL A 23 -11.49 -8.05 16.37
CA VAL A 23 -12.81 -7.54 16.01
C VAL A 23 -13.06 -8.25 14.69
N GLU A 24 -13.89 -9.29 14.74
CA GLU A 24 -14.38 -9.99 13.57
C GLU A 24 -14.61 -8.96 12.50
N ASP A 25 -13.99 -9.19 11.37
CA ASP A 25 -14.00 -8.31 10.22
C ASP A 25 -15.47 -8.09 9.85
N ARG A 26 -16.14 -7.13 10.50
CA ARG A 26 -17.53 -6.77 10.26
C ARG A 26 -17.72 -6.32 8.82
N PHE A 27 -16.62 -5.94 8.21
CA PHE A 27 -16.58 -5.50 6.84
C PHE A 27 -16.05 -6.63 5.94
N LYS A 28 -16.97 -7.28 5.24
CA LYS A 28 -16.63 -8.17 4.14
C LYS A 28 -16.96 -7.45 2.84
N MET A 29 -15.93 -7.06 2.12
CA MET A 29 -16.11 -6.47 0.81
C MET A 29 -16.85 -7.46 -0.11
N PRO A 30 -17.98 -7.08 -0.72
CA PRO A 30 -18.66 -7.91 -1.69
C PRO A 30 -17.77 -8.20 -2.89
N LYS A 31 -17.77 -9.44 -3.35
CA LYS A 31 -17.06 -9.80 -4.58
C LYS A 31 -17.77 -9.17 -5.78
N ALA A 32 -17.00 -8.57 -6.69
CA ALA A 32 -17.54 -8.03 -7.92
C ALA A 32 -18.00 -9.17 -8.85
N GLU A 33 -19.25 -9.14 -9.26
CA GLU A 33 -19.82 -10.04 -10.27
C GLU A 33 -19.56 -9.46 -11.65
N ILE A 34 -18.51 -9.95 -12.30
CA ILE A 34 -18.04 -9.43 -13.58
C ILE A 34 -18.43 -10.39 -14.69
N PHE A 35 -18.98 -9.85 -15.76
CA PHE A 35 -19.24 -10.58 -17.00
C PHE A 35 -18.86 -9.73 -18.21
N TYR A 36 -18.70 -10.38 -19.34
CA TYR A 36 -18.25 -9.76 -20.58
C TYR A 36 -19.37 -9.78 -21.61
N GLU A 37 -19.70 -8.61 -22.17
CA GLU A 37 -20.64 -8.47 -23.29
C GLU A 37 -19.88 -7.97 -24.51
N GLY A 38 -19.58 -8.87 -25.44
CA GLY A 38 -18.80 -8.52 -26.64
C GLY A 38 -17.41 -7.97 -26.29
N ASN A 39 -17.22 -6.67 -26.47
CA ASN A 39 -15.99 -5.94 -26.13
C ASN A 39 -16.13 -5.06 -24.89
N THR A 40 -17.15 -5.28 -24.07
CA THR A 40 -17.39 -4.51 -22.84
C THR A 40 -17.28 -5.42 -21.62
N THR A 41 -16.88 -4.84 -20.49
CA THR A 41 -16.84 -5.50 -19.19
C THR A 41 -17.87 -4.87 -18.28
N VAL A 42 -18.74 -5.67 -17.67
CA VAL A 42 -19.85 -5.20 -16.84
C VAL A 42 -19.76 -5.76 -15.45
N ILE A 43 -19.86 -4.90 -14.43
CA ILE A 43 -20.03 -5.31 -13.03
C ILE A 43 -21.52 -5.21 -12.70
N LYS A 44 -22.18 -6.36 -12.47
CA LYS A 44 -23.63 -6.43 -12.22
C LYS A 44 -24.05 -5.85 -10.88
N ASN A 45 -23.28 -6.16 -9.85
CA ASN A 45 -23.62 -5.82 -8.45
C ASN A 45 -22.91 -4.54 -7.98
N PHE A 46 -22.71 -3.56 -8.87
CA PHE A 46 -21.93 -2.36 -8.56
C PHE A 46 -22.58 -1.49 -7.47
N ASP A 47 -23.92 -1.33 -7.49
CA ASP A 47 -24.66 -0.61 -6.45
C ASP A 47 -24.47 -1.27 -5.09
N LYS A 48 -24.64 -2.61 -5.00
CA LYS A 48 -24.43 -3.34 -3.75
C LYS A 48 -23.02 -3.17 -3.18
N ILE A 49 -22.03 -3.07 -4.07
CA ILE A 49 -20.64 -2.80 -3.65
C ILE A 49 -20.55 -1.38 -3.10
N SER A 50 -21.10 -0.40 -3.79
CA SER A 50 -21.05 1.02 -3.38
C SER A 50 -21.79 1.23 -2.05
N ASP A 51 -22.92 0.58 -1.85
CA ASP A 51 -23.70 0.62 -0.61
C ASP A 51 -22.93 -0.03 0.54
N ALA A 52 -22.31 -1.19 0.31
CA ALA A 52 -21.53 -1.91 1.32
C ALA A 52 -20.31 -1.11 1.82
N ILE A 53 -19.73 -0.28 0.96
CA ILE A 53 -18.61 0.60 1.33
C ILE A 53 -19.08 2.01 1.76
N ASN A 54 -20.41 2.26 1.75
CA ASN A 54 -21.02 3.55 2.07
C ASN A 54 -20.40 4.72 1.27
N ARG A 55 -20.39 4.58 -0.06
CA ARG A 55 -19.83 5.59 -0.98
C ARG A 55 -20.72 5.75 -2.20
N ASP A 56 -20.75 6.99 -2.70
CA ASP A 56 -21.49 7.32 -3.91
C ASP A 56 -20.96 6.55 -5.12
N PRO A 57 -21.83 5.82 -5.86
CA PRO A 57 -21.43 5.05 -7.03
C PRO A 57 -20.61 5.82 -8.08
N PRO A 58 -20.93 7.10 -8.42
CA PRO A 58 -20.13 7.89 -9.35
C PRO A 58 -18.69 8.12 -8.90
N LEU A 59 -18.43 8.26 -7.58
CA LEU A 59 -17.08 8.46 -7.06
C LEU A 59 -16.25 7.19 -7.18
N VAL A 60 -16.84 6.05 -6.83
CA VAL A 60 -16.19 4.73 -6.96
C VAL A 60 -15.90 4.46 -8.43
N PHE A 61 -16.86 4.69 -9.29
CA PHE A 61 -16.75 4.46 -10.74
C PHE A 61 -15.66 5.32 -11.38
N LYS A 62 -15.62 6.61 -11.06
CA LYS A 62 -14.58 7.53 -11.54
C LYS A 62 -13.17 7.09 -11.14
N PHE A 63 -13.02 6.56 -9.93
CA PHE A 63 -11.75 6.01 -9.49
C PHE A 63 -11.36 4.76 -10.29
N LEU A 64 -12.30 3.85 -10.53
CA LEU A 64 -12.08 2.64 -11.32
C LEU A 64 -11.69 2.99 -12.76
N LEU A 65 -12.41 3.90 -13.43
CA LEU A 65 -12.07 4.37 -14.77
C LEU A 65 -10.64 4.90 -14.85
N GLY A 66 -10.26 5.78 -13.91
CA GLY A 66 -8.91 6.31 -13.83
C GLY A 66 -7.85 5.26 -13.51
N GLY A 67 -8.21 4.22 -12.75
CA GLY A 67 -7.30 3.14 -12.38
C GLY A 67 -7.08 2.10 -13.49
N VAL A 68 -8.06 1.91 -14.36
CA VAL A 68 -8.02 0.97 -15.48
C VAL A 68 -7.60 1.67 -16.78
N GLY A 69 -7.86 2.98 -16.90
CA GLY A 69 -7.53 3.77 -18.10
C GLY A 69 -8.50 3.55 -19.25
N THR A 70 -9.78 3.29 -18.96
CA THR A 70 -10.83 3.07 -19.96
C THR A 70 -11.98 4.06 -19.78
N ALA A 71 -12.84 4.18 -20.78
CA ALA A 71 -14.11 4.87 -20.67
C ALA A 71 -15.20 3.90 -20.23
N GLY A 72 -16.31 4.45 -19.72
CA GLY A 72 -17.45 3.65 -19.31
C GLY A 72 -18.58 4.51 -18.77
N GLU A 73 -19.67 3.88 -18.40
CA GLU A 73 -20.87 4.52 -17.84
C GLU A 73 -21.52 3.63 -16.75
N ILE A 74 -22.37 4.25 -15.95
CA ILE A 74 -23.21 3.53 -14.98
C ILE A 74 -24.60 3.41 -15.59
N ASP A 75 -25.05 2.19 -15.82
CA ASP A 75 -26.39 1.88 -16.33
C ASP A 75 -27.14 1.01 -15.32
N SER A 76 -28.26 1.53 -14.83
CA SER A 76 -29.20 0.81 -13.95
C SER A 76 -28.51 0.06 -12.80
N GLY A 77 -27.59 0.73 -12.09
CA GLY A 77 -26.85 0.17 -10.97
C GLY A 77 -25.71 -0.78 -11.34
N ARG A 78 -25.43 -0.91 -12.63
CA ARG A 78 -24.32 -1.69 -13.18
C ARG A 78 -23.23 -0.75 -13.69
N ALA A 79 -21.98 -1.15 -13.51
CA ALA A 79 -20.85 -0.40 -14.07
C ALA A 79 -20.41 -1.07 -15.38
N VAL A 80 -20.50 -0.33 -16.48
CA VAL A 80 -20.13 -0.78 -17.83
C VAL A 80 -18.82 -0.11 -18.23
N PHE A 81 -17.81 -0.91 -18.55
CA PHE A 81 -16.49 -0.45 -18.98
C PHE A 81 -16.24 -0.82 -20.43
N GLN A 82 -15.66 0.09 -21.21
CA GLN A 82 -15.26 -0.22 -22.57
C GLN A 82 -13.95 -1.04 -22.56
N GLY A 83 -13.96 -2.15 -23.32
CA GLY A 83 -12.84 -3.08 -23.41
C GLY A 83 -12.95 -4.29 -22.49
N LYS A 84 -12.13 -5.31 -22.78
CA LYS A 84 -12.04 -6.53 -21.97
C LYS A 84 -11.02 -6.32 -20.85
N ILE A 85 -11.51 -6.12 -19.63
CA ILE A 85 -10.70 -5.89 -18.45
C ILE A 85 -10.62 -7.18 -17.64
N PRO A 86 -9.43 -7.67 -17.26
CA PRO A 86 -9.31 -8.84 -16.42
C PRO A 86 -10.01 -8.65 -15.08
N MET A 87 -10.80 -9.64 -14.63
CA MET A 87 -11.51 -9.61 -13.35
C MET A 87 -10.58 -9.25 -12.18
N LYS A 88 -9.38 -9.84 -12.17
CA LYS A 88 -8.38 -9.57 -11.13
C LYS A 88 -8.01 -8.09 -11.06
N GLN A 89 -7.83 -7.43 -12.21
CA GLN A 89 -7.47 -6.01 -12.25
C GLN A 89 -8.57 -5.13 -11.65
N LEU A 90 -9.84 -5.41 -11.93
CA LEU A 90 -10.97 -4.67 -11.34
C LEU A 90 -11.10 -4.94 -9.83
N GLN A 91 -10.92 -6.18 -9.39
CA GLN A 91 -10.94 -6.52 -7.96
C GLN A 91 -9.78 -5.85 -7.21
N ASP A 92 -8.58 -5.85 -7.76
CA ASP A 92 -7.43 -5.16 -7.17
C ASP A 92 -7.67 -3.65 -7.06
N LYS A 93 -8.31 -3.05 -8.08
CA LYS A 93 -8.66 -1.62 -8.05
C LYS A 93 -9.76 -1.29 -7.05
N LEU A 94 -10.76 -2.15 -6.90
CA LEU A 94 -11.77 -2.00 -5.87
C LEU A 94 -11.15 -2.11 -4.47
N LYS A 95 -10.22 -3.03 -4.27
CA LYS A 95 -9.47 -3.14 -3.02
C LYS A 95 -8.62 -1.91 -2.76
N ASP A 96 -7.87 -1.43 -3.77
CA ASP A 96 -7.10 -0.18 -3.68
C ASP A 96 -8.01 1.00 -3.25
N TYR A 97 -9.27 1.04 -3.77
CA TYR A 97 -10.24 2.06 -3.40
C TYR A 97 -10.66 1.95 -1.93
N VAL A 98 -10.98 0.76 -1.48
CA VAL A 98 -11.39 0.52 -0.08
C VAL A 98 -10.27 0.91 0.88
N ASP A 99 -9.05 0.50 0.61
CA ASP A 99 -7.89 0.81 1.46
C ASP A 99 -7.61 2.33 1.51
N LEU A 100 -7.82 3.05 0.40
CA LEU A 100 -7.54 4.48 0.31
C LEU A 100 -8.66 5.38 0.83
N TYR A 101 -9.91 5.01 0.56
CA TYR A 101 -11.07 5.89 0.74
C TYR A 101 -12.07 5.40 1.79
N VAL A 102 -11.98 4.16 2.26
CA VAL A 102 -12.95 3.57 3.19
C VAL A 102 -12.32 3.23 4.54
N ILE A 103 -11.19 2.53 4.54
CA ILE A 103 -10.56 2.07 5.77
C ILE A 103 -9.85 3.23 6.49
N CYS A 104 -10.13 3.40 7.77
CA CYS A 104 -9.43 4.36 8.62
C CYS A 104 -7.99 3.90 8.88
N SER A 105 -6.99 4.79 8.71
CA SER A 105 -5.57 4.48 8.98
C SER A 105 -5.25 4.27 10.46
N GLU A 106 -6.08 4.84 11.35
CA GLU A 106 -5.81 4.82 12.80
C GLU A 106 -6.43 3.61 13.49
N CYS A 107 -7.69 3.30 13.17
CA CYS A 107 -8.41 2.23 13.85
C CYS A 107 -8.77 1.04 12.94
N ASN A 108 -8.40 1.09 11.67
CA ASN A 108 -8.67 0.08 10.64
C ASN A 108 -10.15 -0.30 10.47
N LYS A 109 -11.07 0.58 10.88
CA LYS A 109 -12.51 0.37 10.73
C LYS A 109 -13.02 1.02 9.45
N PRO A 110 -14.09 0.45 8.83
CA PRO A 110 -14.69 0.98 7.59
C PRO A 110 -15.67 2.13 7.83
N ASP A 111 -15.99 2.43 9.10
CA ASP A 111 -16.98 3.42 9.51
C ASP A 111 -16.43 4.84 9.24
N THR A 112 -16.37 5.20 7.98
CA THR A 112 -15.82 6.49 7.54
C THR A 112 -16.71 7.12 6.48
N HIS A 113 -16.72 8.45 6.45
CA HIS A 113 -17.37 9.20 5.38
C HIS A 113 -16.45 10.27 4.78
N LEU A 114 -16.76 10.67 3.54
CA LEU A 114 -16.01 11.71 2.85
C LEU A 114 -16.59 13.08 3.18
N VAL A 115 -15.72 14.00 3.58
CA VAL A 115 -16.05 15.40 3.80
C VAL A 115 -15.28 16.25 2.80
N LYS A 116 -15.98 17.11 2.08
CA LYS A 116 -15.33 18.08 1.20
C LYS A 116 -15.07 19.36 2.00
N GLN A 117 -13.82 19.72 2.11
CA GLN A 117 -13.41 20.98 2.70
C GLN A 117 -12.60 21.76 1.67
N ASP A 118 -13.17 22.87 1.20
CA ASP A 118 -12.63 23.69 0.11
C ASP A 118 -12.33 22.87 -1.15
N ARG A 119 -11.05 22.69 -1.48
CA ARG A 119 -10.58 21.93 -2.65
C ARG A 119 -10.11 20.51 -2.29
N MET A 120 -10.15 20.14 -1.01
CA MET A 120 -9.67 18.85 -0.53
C MET A 120 -10.83 17.94 -0.14
N ILE A 121 -10.63 16.65 -0.37
CA ILE A 121 -11.50 15.60 0.14
C ILE A 121 -10.83 15.00 1.37
N LEU A 122 -11.52 15.01 2.48
CA LEU A 122 -11.09 14.44 3.76
C LEU A 122 -11.89 13.17 4.03
N ILE A 123 -11.27 12.21 4.68
CA ILE A 123 -11.94 11.06 5.29
C ILE A 123 -12.09 11.37 6.78
N ARG A 124 -13.31 11.30 7.28
CA ARG A 124 -13.61 11.37 8.70
C ARG A 124 -14.08 10.01 9.18
N CYS A 125 -13.49 9.53 10.26
CA CYS A 125 -13.86 8.27 10.89
C CYS A 125 -14.87 8.50 12.00
N ASP A 126 -16.02 7.80 11.94
CA ASP A 126 -17.06 7.90 12.97
C ASP A 126 -16.72 7.05 14.19
N ALA A 127 -15.85 6.04 14.04
CA ALA A 127 -15.46 5.15 15.12
C ALA A 127 -14.38 5.74 16.04
N CYS A 128 -13.40 6.48 15.52
CA CYS A 128 -12.31 7.05 16.32
C CYS A 128 -12.15 8.56 16.21
N GLY A 129 -12.96 9.23 15.38
CA GLY A 129 -12.93 10.68 15.18
C GLY A 129 -11.77 11.20 14.33
N ALA A 130 -10.88 10.33 13.84
CA ALA A 130 -9.74 10.73 13.03
C ALA A 130 -10.19 11.40 11.72
N ILE A 131 -9.48 12.46 11.33
CA ILE A 131 -9.69 13.16 10.06
C ILE A 131 -8.38 13.16 9.29
N ARG A 132 -8.41 12.72 8.03
CA ARG A 132 -7.23 12.74 7.16
C ARG A 132 -7.57 13.18 5.75
N PRO A 133 -6.66 13.85 5.04
CA PRO A 133 -6.85 14.13 3.63
C PRO A 133 -6.73 12.84 2.80
N VAL A 134 -7.56 12.74 1.74
CA VAL A 134 -7.38 11.70 0.73
C VAL A 134 -6.18 12.08 -0.12
N THR A 135 -5.04 11.51 0.18
CA THR A 135 -3.87 11.61 -0.69
C THR A 135 -3.94 10.49 -1.71
N LYS A 136 -3.85 10.84 -3.01
CA LYS A 136 -3.62 9.81 -4.05
C LYS A 136 -2.27 9.18 -3.77
N VAL A 137 -2.28 8.07 -3.04
CA VAL A 137 -1.07 7.30 -2.81
C VAL A 137 -0.72 6.64 -4.15
N THR A 138 0.18 7.24 -4.88
CA THR A 138 0.85 6.52 -5.96
C THR A 138 1.49 5.28 -5.32
N LYS A 139 1.37 4.10 -5.96
CA LYS A 139 1.89 2.80 -5.47
C LYS A 139 3.33 2.85 -4.93
N LYS A 140 4.08 3.91 -5.20
CA LYS A 140 5.41 4.19 -4.65
C LYS A 140 5.43 4.39 -3.13
N LYS A 141 4.30 4.73 -2.47
CA LYS A 141 4.27 5.02 -1.02
C LYS A 141 3.77 3.85 -0.16
N LEU A 142 3.13 2.84 -0.77
CA LEU A 142 2.69 1.61 -0.08
C LEU A 142 3.82 0.57 0.10
N LEU A 143 4.97 0.78 -0.53
CA LEU A 143 6.17 -0.03 -0.36
C LEU A 143 7.22 0.63 0.54
N GLN A 144 6.86 1.69 1.23
CA GLN A 144 7.68 2.21 2.32
C GLN A 144 7.40 1.36 3.58
N GLN A 145 7.92 0.15 3.59
CA GLN A 145 8.49 -0.43 4.81
C GLN A 145 9.44 0.62 5.39
N PRO A 146 9.64 0.71 6.72
CA PRO A 146 10.58 1.65 7.30
C PRO A 146 11.90 1.49 6.54
N THR A 147 12.27 2.49 5.79
CA THR A 147 13.50 2.49 5.02
C THR A 147 14.62 2.46 6.04
N GLU A 148 15.29 1.32 6.16
CA GLU A 148 16.58 1.30 6.84
C GLU A 148 17.52 2.14 5.98
N ASP A 149 17.81 3.35 6.45
CA ASP A 149 18.81 4.20 5.81
C ASP A 149 20.14 3.45 5.84
N LEU A 150 20.79 3.35 4.67
CA LEU A 150 22.13 2.79 4.59
C LEU A 150 23.06 3.60 5.49
N LYS A 151 23.62 2.92 6.47
CA LYS A 151 24.60 3.53 7.39
C LYS A 151 26.02 3.19 6.94
N GLU A 152 26.87 4.20 6.91
CA GLU A 152 28.30 4.00 6.65
C GLU A 152 28.91 3.07 7.71
N GLY A 153 29.78 2.17 7.28
CA GLY A 153 30.43 1.18 8.14
C GLY A 153 29.64 -0.11 8.39
N MET A 154 28.35 -0.18 8.04
CA MET A 154 27.56 -1.39 8.19
C MET A 154 27.63 -2.32 6.98
N THR A 155 27.39 -3.61 7.21
CA THR A 155 27.40 -4.65 6.17
C THR A 155 25.97 -5.07 5.82
N TYR A 156 25.68 -5.15 4.53
CA TYR A 156 24.38 -5.54 3.99
C TYR A 156 24.54 -6.66 2.97
N ASP A 157 23.58 -7.59 2.92
CA ASP A 157 23.51 -8.61 1.90
C ASP A 157 22.85 -8.03 0.66
N LEU A 158 23.60 -7.81 -0.41
CA LEU A 158 23.14 -7.16 -1.64
C LEU A 158 23.26 -8.07 -2.84
N THR A 159 22.20 -8.11 -3.67
CA THR A 159 22.23 -8.83 -4.95
C THR A 159 22.63 -7.90 -6.08
N ILE A 160 23.69 -8.24 -6.79
CA ILE A 160 24.18 -7.46 -7.93
C ILE A 160 23.26 -7.67 -9.14
N LYS A 161 22.56 -6.61 -9.54
CA LYS A 161 21.61 -6.68 -10.66
C LYS A 161 22.24 -6.35 -12.00
N ASP A 162 23.25 -5.49 -12.00
CA ASP A 162 23.91 -5.05 -13.23
C ASP A 162 25.38 -4.72 -13.03
N ILE A 163 26.11 -4.45 -14.12
CA ILE A 163 27.50 -4.02 -14.09
C ILE A 163 27.59 -2.62 -14.71
N GLY A 164 28.17 -1.69 -13.99
CA GLY A 164 28.39 -0.32 -14.46
C GLY A 164 29.44 -0.22 -15.55
N LYS A 165 29.52 0.92 -16.22
CA LYS A 165 30.46 1.18 -17.33
C LYS A 165 31.95 1.03 -16.93
N LYS A 166 32.28 1.13 -15.65
CA LYS A 166 33.64 0.98 -15.11
C LYS A 166 33.96 -0.44 -14.62
N GLY A 167 33.00 -1.40 -14.78
CA GLY A 167 33.17 -2.76 -14.32
C GLY A 167 32.70 -2.99 -12.87
N ASP A 168 32.17 -1.98 -12.20
CA ASP A 168 31.65 -2.09 -10.84
C ASP A 168 30.28 -2.77 -10.85
N GLY A 169 30.02 -3.68 -9.93
CA GLY A 169 28.71 -4.27 -9.73
C GLY A 169 27.72 -3.22 -9.22
N VAL A 170 26.50 -3.25 -9.73
CA VAL A 170 25.41 -2.35 -9.34
C VAL A 170 24.33 -3.14 -8.59
N ALA A 171 24.13 -2.78 -7.32
CA ALA A 171 23.03 -3.29 -6.51
C ALA A 171 22.05 -2.15 -6.18
N PHE A 172 20.80 -2.53 -5.92
CA PHE A 172 19.77 -1.58 -5.49
C PHE A 172 19.31 -1.97 -4.09
N PHE A 173 19.41 -1.03 -3.18
CA PHE A 173 18.88 -1.15 -1.83
C PHE A 173 17.91 0.00 -1.57
N ASP A 174 16.62 -0.30 -1.63
CA ASP A 174 15.53 0.67 -1.55
C ASP A 174 15.71 1.87 -2.52
N ARG A 175 16.01 3.05 -2.01
CA ARG A 175 16.27 4.27 -2.80
C ARG A 175 17.73 4.45 -3.23
N TYR A 176 18.61 3.59 -2.73
CA TYR A 176 20.05 3.72 -2.96
C TYR A 176 20.52 2.83 -4.11
N VAL A 177 21.41 3.39 -4.90
CA VAL A 177 22.20 2.65 -5.90
C VAL A 177 23.57 2.41 -5.30
N VAL A 178 23.92 1.15 -5.05
CA VAL A 178 25.19 0.78 -4.43
C VAL A 178 26.16 0.27 -5.49
N TYR A 179 27.30 0.91 -5.61
CA TYR A 179 28.38 0.49 -6.46
C TYR A 179 29.37 -0.36 -5.67
N VAL A 180 29.64 -1.56 -6.20
CA VAL A 180 30.48 -2.56 -5.53
C VAL A 180 31.57 -3.02 -6.50
N PRO A 181 32.82 -2.54 -6.36
CA PRO A 181 33.90 -2.94 -7.24
C PRO A 181 34.17 -4.44 -7.20
N GLY A 182 34.40 -5.05 -8.36
CA GLY A 182 34.77 -6.46 -8.49
C GLY A 182 33.63 -7.47 -8.23
N ALA A 183 32.38 -7.04 -8.10
CA ALA A 183 31.25 -7.93 -7.91
C ALA A 183 30.68 -8.40 -9.24
N ILE A 184 30.24 -9.68 -9.32
CA ILE A 184 29.74 -10.34 -10.52
C ILE A 184 28.21 -10.19 -10.58
N LYS A 185 27.68 -9.92 -11.77
CA LYS A 185 26.23 -9.85 -12.01
C LYS A 185 25.51 -11.15 -11.59
N GLY A 186 24.42 -11.00 -10.83
CA GLY A 186 23.60 -12.11 -10.33
C GLY A 186 24.07 -12.73 -9.01
N SER A 187 25.24 -12.32 -8.48
CA SER A 187 25.71 -12.80 -7.18
C SER A 187 25.09 -12.01 -6.02
N THR A 188 24.83 -12.69 -4.92
CA THR A 188 24.50 -12.06 -3.62
C THR A 188 25.77 -12.03 -2.79
N VAL A 189 26.20 -10.83 -2.44
CA VAL A 189 27.47 -10.59 -1.72
C VAL A 189 27.24 -9.73 -0.49
N LYS A 190 28.04 -9.98 0.54
CA LYS A 190 28.08 -9.10 1.72
C LYS A 190 28.91 -7.88 1.41
N VAL A 191 28.27 -6.73 1.44
CA VAL A 191 28.88 -5.44 1.09
C VAL A 191 28.94 -4.56 2.34
N LYS A 192 30.13 -4.13 2.69
CA LYS A 192 30.32 -3.10 3.73
C LYS A 192 30.23 -1.73 3.06
N ILE A 193 29.33 -0.91 3.52
CA ILE A 193 29.14 0.45 2.99
C ILE A 193 30.25 1.36 3.51
N GLU A 194 31.00 1.95 2.60
CA GLU A 194 32.07 2.89 2.93
C GLU A 194 31.58 4.34 2.97
N LYS A 195 30.78 4.72 1.96
CA LYS A 195 30.32 6.10 1.82
C LYS A 195 28.91 6.15 1.23
N VAL A 196 28.09 7.05 1.77
CA VAL A 196 26.75 7.35 1.25
C VAL A 196 26.69 8.81 0.79
N SER A 197 26.34 9.04 -0.47
CA SER A 197 26.19 10.37 -1.05
C SER A 197 24.82 10.51 -1.71
N GLY A 198 23.85 11.08 -1.01
CA GLY A 198 22.47 11.23 -1.48
C GLY A 198 21.80 9.87 -1.71
N THR A 199 21.54 9.52 -2.98
CA THR A 199 20.95 8.25 -3.42
C THR A 199 21.99 7.24 -3.92
N VAL A 200 23.28 7.56 -3.85
CA VAL A 200 24.37 6.71 -4.31
C VAL A 200 25.22 6.29 -3.10
N ALA A 201 25.54 5.02 -3.03
CA ALA A 201 26.45 4.49 -2.02
C ALA A 201 27.59 3.70 -2.68
N PHE A 202 28.72 3.67 -2.02
CA PHE A 202 29.88 2.90 -2.40
C PHE A 202 30.21 1.91 -1.30
N GLY A 203 30.52 0.69 -1.67
CA GLY A 203 30.87 -0.33 -0.69
C GLY A 203 31.77 -1.39 -1.28
N GLU A 204 32.49 -2.09 -0.42
CA GLU A 204 33.41 -3.19 -0.76
C GLU A 204 32.84 -4.54 -0.37
N VAL A 205 33.17 -5.57 -1.16
CA VAL A 205 32.80 -6.96 -0.85
C VAL A 205 33.61 -7.44 0.34
N VAL A 206 32.93 -7.84 1.41
CA VAL A 206 33.54 -8.50 2.55
C VAL A 206 33.85 -9.94 2.15
N LYS A 207 35.11 -10.23 1.85
CA LYS A 207 35.58 -11.60 1.64
C LYS A 207 35.66 -12.32 2.99
N HIS A 208 35.07 -13.49 3.06
CA HIS A 208 35.31 -14.45 4.14
C HIS A 208 36.63 -15.17 3.89
#